data_6fe5bf9f2d67bed4d510915a2bfc4bcb
#
_entry.id   6fe5bf9f2d67bed4d510915a2bfc4bcb
#
_cell.length_a   1.000
_cell.length_b   1.000
_cell.length_c   1.000
_cell.angle_alpha   90.00
_cell.angle_beta   90.00
_cell.angle_gamma   90.00
#
_symmetry.space_group_name_H-M   'P 1'
#
loop_
_entity.id
_entity.type
_entity.pdbx_description
1 polymer ?
#
loop_
_entity_poly.entity_id
_entity_poly.type
_entity_poly.pdbx_seq_one_letter_code
_entity_poly.pdbx_strand_id
1 'polypeptide(L)'
;MHTFSHIDTSGVLDMKFNPQCVGKDHVLAIALSDGYLSLQPLDIYSDAEHMWGSDERILVVDESTICLSVDWSNQMIADSDPLVAVSLSNGQMSICGRRDGSLEVLQKWNAHTLPYTTIPAEVWITSFDPQDKNAVFSGGDDGIMKLWDLRLQGASSRPVATCSEFEAGVTSMCWNKGDPSYITVGSYDGHVRLFDKRIFGHAVSDYDVQNNAGIWRIKYKHNANYYVDGAASATSGTKNELLLAAMRAGFIVMNYDADRRFNERVVYLEQGTESLAYGVDYVYKKGSDVDRLEGYVGSCSFYNHLMHVWSYDYHSCSVCLSTVLFAQHCQ
;
A
#
# COMPACT_ATOMS: atom_id res chain seq x y z
N MET A 1 -13.92 -24.69 -6.58
CA MET A 1 -13.49 -23.30 -6.55
C MET A 1 -14.08 -22.64 -7.78
N HIS A 2 -14.93 -21.63 -7.66
CA HIS A 2 -15.45 -20.93 -8.82
C HIS A 2 -14.53 -19.76 -9.09
N THR A 3 -13.86 -19.75 -10.24
CA THR A 3 -13.14 -18.58 -10.74
C THR A 3 -14.19 -17.65 -11.31
N PHE A 4 -14.32 -16.46 -10.74
CA PHE A 4 -15.32 -15.50 -11.21
C PHE A 4 -14.88 -14.84 -12.51
N SER A 5 -13.64 -14.40 -12.58
CA SER A 5 -13.03 -13.81 -13.77
C SER A 5 -11.52 -13.75 -13.59
N HIS A 6 -10.75 -13.67 -14.70
CA HIS A 6 -9.31 -13.45 -14.68
C HIS A 6 -8.89 -12.59 -15.88
N ILE A 7 -7.77 -11.93 -15.75
CA ILE A 7 -7.05 -11.26 -16.83
C ILE A 7 -5.62 -11.77 -16.87
N ASP A 8 -5.11 -12.00 -18.07
CA ASP A 8 -3.71 -12.37 -18.26
C ASP A 8 -2.85 -11.10 -18.27
N THR A 9 -1.79 -11.11 -17.45
CA THR A 9 -0.86 -9.99 -17.34
C THR A 9 0.54 -10.50 -16.98
N SER A 10 1.54 -9.65 -17.11
CA SER A 10 2.88 -9.87 -16.53
C SER A 10 2.81 -9.89 -15.00
N GLY A 11 3.92 -10.17 -14.32
CA GLY A 11 3.96 -10.21 -12.85
C GLY A 11 3.44 -8.91 -12.23
N VAL A 12 2.52 -9.04 -11.28
CA VAL A 12 1.95 -7.90 -10.54
C VAL A 12 2.76 -7.66 -9.27
N LEU A 13 3.31 -6.46 -9.10
CA LEU A 13 4.09 -6.06 -7.92
C LEU A 13 3.25 -5.32 -6.89
N ASP A 14 2.41 -4.42 -7.36
CA ASP A 14 1.49 -3.65 -6.50
C ASP A 14 0.21 -3.30 -7.27
N MET A 15 -0.89 -3.14 -6.54
CA MET A 15 -2.15 -2.70 -7.13
C MET A 15 -2.97 -1.91 -6.12
N LYS A 16 -3.63 -0.84 -6.60
CA LYS A 16 -4.50 -0.01 -5.76
C LYS A 16 -5.72 0.46 -6.54
N PHE A 17 -6.88 0.28 -5.93
CA PHE A 17 -8.10 0.90 -6.44
C PHE A 17 -8.02 2.42 -6.34
N ASN A 18 -8.55 3.11 -7.35
CA ASN A 18 -8.86 4.53 -7.22
C ASN A 18 -9.80 4.71 -6.02
N PRO A 19 -9.38 5.48 -5.00
CA PRO A 19 -10.15 5.62 -3.76
C PRO A 19 -11.47 6.39 -3.95
N GLN A 20 -11.62 7.12 -5.04
CA GLN A 20 -12.83 7.86 -5.36
C GLN A 20 -13.45 7.32 -6.64
N CYS A 21 -14.41 6.42 -6.48
CA CYS A 21 -15.18 5.90 -7.59
C CYS A 21 -16.20 6.94 -8.05
N VAL A 22 -16.22 7.23 -9.35
CA VAL A 22 -17.27 8.03 -9.97
C VAL A 22 -18.28 7.06 -10.58
N GLY A 23 -19.45 6.92 -9.95
CA GLY A 23 -20.50 6.03 -10.44
C GLY A 23 -20.24 4.54 -10.20
N LYS A 24 -20.33 3.72 -11.27
CA LYS A 24 -20.13 2.25 -11.20
C LYS A 24 -18.69 1.83 -11.56
N ASP A 25 -17.88 2.75 -12.05
CA ASP A 25 -16.60 2.44 -12.66
C ASP A 25 -15.49 2.49 -11.59
N HIS A 26 -15.13 1.33 -11.07
CA HIS A 26 -13.92 1.19 -10.27
C HIS A 26 -12.73 1.08 -11.22
N VAL A 27 -11.63 1.78 -10.92
CA VAL A 27 -10.39 1.68 -11.69
C VAL A 27 -9.29 1.15 -10.77
N LEU A 28 -8.64 0.10 -11.21
CA LEU A 28 -7.49 -0.51 -10.53
C LEU A 28 -6.20 -0.08 -11.24
N ALA A 29 -5.29 0.59 -10.55
CA ALA A 29 -3.93 0.81 -11.02
C ALA A 29 -3.07 -0.39 -10.65
N ILE A 30 -2.31 -0.91 -11.61
CA ILE A 30 -1.49 -2.12 -11.47
C ILE A 30 -0.06 -1.82 -11.91
N ALA A 31 0.91 -2.03 -11.03
CA ALA A 31 2.34 -1.98 -11.31
C ALA A 31 2.81 -3.35 -11.82
N LEU A 32 3.38 -3.39 -13.02
CA LEU A 32 3.73 -4.61 -13.72
C LEU A 32 5.24 -4.81 -13.82
N SER A 33 5.66 -6.08 -13.87
CA SER A 33 7.07 -6.48 -13.92
C SER A 33 7.75 -6.20 -15.27
N ASP A 34 7.00 -5.89 -16.30
CA ASP A 34 7.46 -5.56 -17.65
C ASP A 34 7.54 -4.05 -17.91
N GLY A 35 7.51 -3.22 -16.87
CA GLY A 35 7.66 -1.77 -16.96
C GLY A 35 6.39 -1.00 -17.27
N TYR A 36 5.27 -1.67 -17.34
CA TYR A 36 3.98 -1.04 -17.61
C TYR A 36 3.22 -0.67 -16.33
N LEU A 37 2.56 0.47 -16.38
CA LEU A 37 1.41 0.80 -15.56
C LEU A 37 0.16 0.43 -16.34
N SER A 38 -0.73 -0.37 -15.75
CA SER A 38 -2.04 -0.67 -16.30
C SER A 38 -3.14 -0.02 -15.45
N LEU A 39 -4.08 0.67 -16.09
CA LEU A 39 -5.32 1.13 -15.50
C LEU A 39 -6.45 0.22 -15.99
N GLN A 40 -6.97 -0.58 -15.08
CA GLN A 40 -7.97 -1.59 -15.37
C GLN A 40 -9.34 -1.17 -14.83
N PRO A 41 -10.30 -0.80 -15.68
CA PRO A 41 -11.68 -0.58 -15.25
C PRO A 41 -12.33 -1.88 -14.78
N LEU A 42 -13.15 -1.78 -13.74
CA LEU A 42 -13.82 -2.92 -13.11
C LEU A 42 -15.27 -2.55 -12.80
N ASP A 43 -16.22 -3.21 -13.43
CA ASP A 43 -17.64 -3.13 -13.08
C ASP A 43 -18.00 -4.28 -12.12
N ILE A 44 -17.99 -4.01 -10.82
CA ILE A 44 -18.30 -5.00 -9.78
C ILE A 44 -19.78 -5.41 -9.73
N TYR A 45 -20.64 -4.77 -10.50
CA TYR A 45 -22.08 -5.08 -10.60
C TYR A 45 -22.42 -5.91 -11.83
N SER A 46 -21.50 -6.05 -12.76
CA SER A 46 -21.62 -6.93 -13.92
C SER A 46 -21.40 -8.40 -13.54
N ASP A 47 -21.84 -9.30 -14.39
CA ASP A 47 -21.50 -10.72 -14.29
C ASP A 47 -19.99 -10.94 -14.50
N ALA A 48 -19.52 -12.15 -14.16
CA ALA A 48 -18.08 -12.46 -14.19
C ALA A 48 -17.44 -12.31 -15.59
N GLU A 49 -18.20 -12.47 -16.66
CA GLU A 49 -17.70 -12.38 -18.04
C GLU A 49 -17.48 -10.92 -18.49
N HIS A 50 -18.24 -9.98 -17.90
CA HIS A 50 -18.21 -8.56 -18.27
C HIS A 50 -17.64 -7.66 -17.16
N MET A 51 -17.09 -8.25 -16.10
CA MET A 51 -16.56 -7.50 -14.96
C MET A 51 -15.37 -6.60 -15.35
N TRP A 52 -14.50 -7.07 -16.24
CA TRP A 52 -13.30 -6.37 -16.65
C TRP A 52 -13.54 -5.54 -17.91
N GLY A 53 -13.34 -4.22 -17.83
CA GLY A 53 -13.29 -3.35 -19.00
C GLY A 53 -11.97 -3.49 -19.76
N SER A 54 -11.84 -2.79 -20.89
CA SER A 54 -10.56 -2.72 -21.61
C SER A 54 -9.53 -1.97 -20.76
N ASP A 55 -8.37 -2.57 -20.57
CA ASP A 55 -7.27 -1.93 -19.87
C ASP A 55 -6.60 -0.84 -20.72
N GLU A 56 -6.07 0.15 -20.05
CA GLU A 56 -5.22 1.18 -20.62
C GLU A 56 -3.82 1.04 -20.02
N ARG A 57 -2.83 0.79 -20.89
CA ARG A 57 -1.45 0.54 -20.46
C ARG A 57 -0.50 1.59 -21.00
N ILE A 58 0.49 1.96 -20.17
CA ILE A 58 1.59 2.81 -20.59
C ILE A 58 2.91 2.22 -20.13
N LEU A 59 3.90 2.19 -21.04
CA LEU A 59 5.28 1.89 -20.70
C LEU A 59 5.88 3.09 -19.95
N VAL A 60 6.23 2.89 -18.68
CA VAL A 60 6.64 4.01 -17.81
C VAL A 60 8.05 4.50 -18.14
N VAL A 61 8.99 3.57 -18.41
CA VAL A 61 10.37 3.88 -18.80
C VAL A 61 10.82 2.97 -19.94
N ASP A 62 11.04 1.70 -19.66
CA ASP A 62 11.43 0.65 -20.59
C ASP A 62 11.02 -0.72 -20.02
N GLU A 63 10.99 -1.75 -20.88
CA GLU A 63 10.53 -3.10 -20.53
C GLU A 63 11.48 -3.86 -19.57
N SER A 64 12.69 -3.35 -19.34
CA SER A 64 13.65 -3.93 -18.38
C SER A 64 13.51 -3.35 -16.97
N THR A 65 12.75 -2.28 -16.83
CA THR A 65 12.52 -1.58 -15.56
C THR A 65 11.20 -2.03 -14.95
N ILE A 66 11.25 -2.60 -13.75
CA ILE A 66 10.06 -3.09 -13.04
C ILE A 66 9.33 -1.91 -12.38
N CYS A 67 8.00 -1.85 -12.54
CA CYS A 67 7.15 -0.99 -11.73
C CYS A 67 6.90 -1.67 -10.37
N LEU A 68 7.38 -1.08 -9.27
CA LEU A 68 7.39 -1.71 -7.94
C LEU A 68 6.18 -1.34 -7.08
N SER A 69 5.75 -0.10 -7.12
CA SER A 69 4.58 0.37 -6.35
C SER A 69 3.82 1.45 -7.10
N VAL A 70 2.53 1.55 -6.80
CA VAL A 70 1.64 2.59 -7.33
C VAL A 70 0.86 3.27 -6.22
N ASP A 71 0.52 4.56 -6.40
CA ASP A 71 -0.45 5.25 -5.53
C ASP A 71 -1.23 6.34 -6.27
N TRP A 72 -2.47 6.58 -5.82
CA TRP A 72 -3.37 7.57 -6.38
C TRP A 72 -3.29 8.90 -5.62
N SER A 73 -3.34 10.03 -6.36
CA SER A 73 -3.29 11.38 -5.77
C SER A 73 -4.57 11.83 -5.07
N ASN A 74 -5.70 11.19 -5.39
CA ASN A 74 -7.03 11.58 -4.90
C ASN A 74 -7.47 10.80 -3.66
N GLN A 75 -6.55 10.53 -2.73
CA GLN A 75 -6.82 9.74 -1.53
C GLN A 75 -7.98 10.28 -0.68
N MET A 76 -7.96 11.59 -0.40
CA MET A 76 -8.99 12.30 0.38
C MET A 76 -9.45 13.61 -0.28
N ILE A 77 -8.93 13.93 -1.46
CA ILE A 77 -9.25 15.13 -2.22
C ILE A 77 -10.04 14.71 -3.46
N ALA A 78 -11.20 15.32 -3.68
CA ALA A 78 -11.96 15.07 -4.90
C ALA A 78 -11.18 15.62 -6.11
N ASP A 79 -10.85 14.76 -7.04
CA ASP A 79 -10.15 15.12 -8.27
C ASP A 79 -10.75 14.32 -9.44
N SER A 80 -11.22 15.02 -10.47
CA SER A 80 -11.78 14.41 -11.67
C SER A 80 -10.71 13.82 -12.59
N ASP A 81 -9.45 14.20 -12.40
CA ASP A 81 -8.32 13.75 -13.21
C ASP A 81 -7.12 13.39 -12.28
N PRO A 82 -7.25 12.29 -11.52
CA PRO A 82 -6.27 11.91 -10.54
C PRO A 82 -4.97 11.43 -11.18
N LEU A 83 -3.86 11.74 -10.54
CA LEU A 83 -2.54 11.27 -10.90
C LEU A 83 -2.25 9.91 -10.28
N VAL A 84 -1.36 9.15 -10.91
CA VAL A 84 -0.80 7.91 -10.38
C VAL A 84 0.71 8.08 -10.24
N ALA A 85 1.23 7.95 -9.03
CA ALA A 85 2.66 7.82 -8.80
C ALA A 85 3.08 6.37 -9.02
N VAL A 86 4.22 6.18 -9.67
CA VAL A 86 4.84 4.87 -9.92
C VAL A 86 6.28 4.90 -9.45
N SER A 87 6.66 3.96 -8.61
CA SER A 87 8.04 3.75 -8.20
C SER A 87 8.68 2.60 -8.98
N LEU A 88 9.99 2.71 -9.24
CA LEU A 88 10.68 1.90 -10.24
C LEU A 88 11.95 1.24 -9.69
N SER A 89 12.30 0.06 -10.26
CA SER A 89 13.48 -0.71 -9.86
C SER A 89 14.82 -0.05 -10.26
N ASN A 90 14.80 0.91 -11.18
CA ASN A 90 15.97 1.65 -11.62
C ASN A 90 16.26 2.93 -10.81
N GLY A 91 15.66 3.09 -9.63
CA GLY A 91 15.84 4.24 -8.77
C GLY A 91 15.04 5.49 -9.14
N GLN A 92 14.18 5.39 -10.14
CA GLN A 92 13.35 6.50 -10.59
C GLN A 92 11.95 6.46 -9.98
N MET A 93 11.32 7.63 -10.01
CA MET A 93 9.90 7.85 -9.78
C MET A 93 9.27 8.44 -11.03
N SER A 94 8.01 8.09 -11.28
CA SER A 94 7.22 8.67 -12.36
C SER A 94 5.85 9.08 -11.85
N ILE A 95 5.29 10.13 -12.47
CA ILE A 95 3.89 10.51 -12.31
C ILE A 95 3.20 10.32 -13.64
N CYS A 96 2.15 9.52 -13.63
CA CYS A 96 1.29 9.27 -14.78
C CYS A 96 -0.07 9.94 -14.57
N GLY A 97 -0.69 10.33 -15.65
CA GLY A 97 -2.01 10.97 -15.62
C GLY A 97 -2.54 11.14 -17.04
N ARG A 98 -3.72 11.73 -17.18
CA ARG A 98 -4.32 11.96 -18.48
C ARG A 98 -3.89 13.31 -19.04
N ARG A 99 -3.58 13.31 -20.34
CA ARG A 99 -3.43 14.53 -21.14
C ARG A 99 -4.18 14.34 -22.44
N ASP A 100 -5.09 15.25 -22.73
CA ASP A 100 -5.95 15.19 -23.90
C ASP A 100 -6.73 13.85 -24.02
N GLY A 101 -7.10 13.27 -22.86
CA GLY A 101 -7.82 12.00 -22.76
C GLY A 101 -6.97 10.73 -22.76
N SER A 102 -5.69 10.83 -23.09
CA SER A 102 -4.76 9.68 -23.13
C SER A 102 -3.91 9.59 -21.86
N LEU A 103 -3.63 8.38 -21.42
CA LEU A 103 -2.71 8.11 -20.29
C LEU A 103 -1.27 8.38 -20.74
N GLU A 104 -0.55 9.23 -20.02
CA GLU A 104 0.83 9.62 -20.32
C GLU A 104 1.70 9.65 -19.06
N VAL A 105 3.02 9.51 -19.25
CA VAL A 105 4.02 9.83 -18.23
C VAL A 105 4.22 11.36 -18.24
N LEU A 106 3.72 12.02 -17.19
CA LEU A 106 3.74 13.48 -17.07
C LEU A 106 5.05 14.01 -16.52
N GLN A 107 5.63 13.27 -15.55
CA GLN A 107 6.89 13.62 -14.89
C GLN A 107 7.71 12.36 -14.59
N LYS A 108 9.05 12.48 -14.64
CA LYS A 108 9.98 11.41 -14.27
C LYS A 108 11.27 12.01 -13.74
N TRP A 109 11.84 11.41 -12.67
CA TRP A 109 13.10 11.85 -12.07
C TRP A 109 13.85 10.72 -11.37
N ASN A 110 15.18 10.89 -11.18
CA ASN A 110 15.99 10.00 -10.35
C ASN A 110 15.70 10.32 -8.88
N ALA A 111 15.14 9.35 -8.17
CA ALA A 111 14.67 9.52 -6.82
C ALA A 111 15.64 8.96 -5.78
N HIS A 112 16.16 7.75 -5.99
CA HIS A 112 16.99 7.05 -5.04
C HIS A 112 18.29 6.53 -5.66
N THR A 113 19.37 6.62 -4.90
CA THR A 113 20.70 6.08 -5.23
C THR A 113 21.33 5.53 -3.95
N LEU A 114 22.08 4.47 -4.05
CA LEU A 114 22.80 3.92 -2.89
C LEU A 114 23.76 4.96 -2.30
N PRO A 115 23.87 5.05 -0.96
CA PRO A 115 24.68 6.06 -0.30
C PRO A 115 26.13 6.08 -0.81
N TYR A 116 26.65 7.29 -1.02
CA TYR A 116 28.01 7.54 -1.51
C TYR A 116 28.35 6.96 -2.87
N THR A 117 27.36 6.60 -3.68
CA THR A 117 27.53 6.05 -5.04
C THR A 117 26.64 6.79 -6.04
N THR A 118 26.79 6.43 -7.32
CA THR A 118 25.85 6.81 -8.39
C THR A 118 24.95 5.65 -8.82
N ILE A 119 24.99 4.53 -8.09
CA ILE A 119 24.21 3.34 -8.40
C ILE A 119 22.76 3.58 -8.00
N PRO A 120 21.79 3.40 -8.90
CA PRO A 120 20.38 3.51 -8.56
C PRO A 120 20.02 2.53 -7.44
N ALA A 121 19.18 2.99 -6.50
CA ALA A 121 18.57 2.15 -5.47
C ALA A 121 17.10 1.95 -5.82
N GLU A 122 16.62 0.72 -5.76
CA GLU A 122 15.22 0.38 -6.02
C GLU A 122 14.28 1.22 -5.13
N VAL A 123 13.24 1.78 -5.75
CA VAL A 123 12.22 2.55 -5.01
C VAL A 123 11.07 1.63 -4.68
N TRP A 124 11.10 1.04 -3.49
CA TRP A 124 10.16 -0.01 -3.08
C TRP A 124 8.72 0.46 -2.90
N ILE A 125 8.56 1.71 -2.51
CA ILE A 125 7.23 2.24 -2.16
C ILE A 125 7.08 3.70 -2.56
N THR A 126 5.89 4.05 -3.04
CA THR A 126 5.44 5.43 -3.21
C THR A 126 4.09 5.65 -2.55
N SER A 127 3.87 6.86 -2.04
CA SER A 127 2.58 7.24 -1.47
C SER A 127 2.32 8.73 -1.61
N PHE A 128 1.15 9.12 -2.09
CA PHE A 128 0.70 10.49 -2.06
C PHE A 128 0.31 10.93 -0.64
N ASP A 129 0.54 12.20 -0.33
CA ASP A 129 -0.13 12.82 0.82
C ASP A 129 -1.65 12.82 0.55
N PRO A 130 -2.47 12.27 1.47
CA PRO A 130 -3.90 12.18 1.24
C PRO A 130 -4.62 13.53 1.16
N GLN A 131 -3.97 14.62 1.61
CA GLN A 131 -4.52 15.97 1.65
C GLN A 131 -3.84 16.95 0.67
N ASP A 132 -2.74 16.53 -0.01
CA ASP A 132 -2.05 17.36 -1.01
C ASP A 132 -1.60 16.52 -2.22
N LYS A 133 -2.31 16.66 -3.34
CA LYS A 133 -1.99 15.94 -4.57
C LYS A 133 -0.66 16.29 -5.21
N ASN A 134 0.03 17.33 -4.72
CA ASN A 134 1.35 17.69 -5.19
C ASN A 134 2.48 17.14 -4.29
N ALA A 135 2.15 16.57 -3.15
CA ALA A 135 3.11 15.98 -2.22
C ALA A 135 3.14 14.46 -2.37
N VAL A 136 4.31 13.92 -2.73
CA VAL A 136 4.54 12.49 -2.92
C VAL A 136 5.70 12.04 -2.04
N PHE A 137 5.54 10.91 -1.37
CA PHE A 137 6.58 10.25 -0.59
C PHE A 137 7.14 9.07 -1.36
N SER A 138 8.41 8.80 -1.18
CA SER A 138 9.06 7.58 -1.67
C SER A 138 9.98 6.98 -0.63
N GLY A 139 10.10 5.67 -0.67
CA GLY A 139 11.04 4.90 0.13
C GLY A 139 11.80 3.92 -0.74
N GLY A 140 13.11 3.81 -0.53
CA GLY A 140 13.98 3.01 -1.37
C GLY A 140 14.94 2.13 -0.60
N ASP A 141 15.71 1.36 -1.33
CA ASP A 141 16.72 0.45 -0.80
C ASP A 141 17.92 1.19 -0.19
N ASP A 142 18.02 2.49 -0.46
CA ASP A 142 19.01 3.38 0.18
C ASP A 142 18.72 3.67 1.67
N GLY A 143 17.61 3.13 2.23
CA GLY A 143 17.19 3.36 3.61
C GLY A 143 16.72 4.80 3.86
N ILE A 144 16.25 5.49 2.84
CA ILE A 144 15.86 6.89 2.96
C ILE A 144 14.38 7.04 2.55
N MET A 145 13.61 7.72 3.39
CA MET A 145 12.28 8.22 3.02
C MET A 145 12.43 9.67 2.54
N LYS A 146 11.84 9.99 1.39
CA LYS A 146 11.93 11.30 0.73
C LYS A 146 10.54 11.86 0.46
N LEU A 147 10.40 13.17 0.65
CA LEU A 147 9.22 13.95 0.28
C LEU A 147 9.52 14.79 -0.95
N TRP A 148 8.64 14.75 -1.93
CA TRP A 148 8.73 15.47 -3.19
C TRP A 148 7.55 16.41 -3.37
N ASP A 149 7.81 17.62 -3.87
CA ASP A 149 6.76 18.54 -4.34
C ASP A 149 6.74 18.51 -5.87
N LEU A 150 5.65 18.03 -6.45
CA LEU A 150 5.52 17.86 -7.90
C LEU A 150 5.58 19.19 -8.67
N ARG A 151 5.30 20.31 -8.03
CA ARG A 151 5.41 21.66 -8.61
C ARG A 151 6.85 22.08 -8.83
N LEU A 152 7.79 21.47 -8.12
CA LEU A 152 9.21 21.77 -8.14
C LEU A 152 10.03 20.78 -8.98
N GLN A 153 9.37 19.72 -9.52
CA GLN A 153 10.08 18.69 -10.27
C GLN A 153 10.43 19.15 -11.68
N GLY A 154 11.65 18.86 -12.09
CA GLY A 154 12.24 19.21 -13.38
C GLY A 154 13.64 18.65 -13.51
N ALA A 155 14.48 19.20 -14.38
CA ALA A 155 15.84 18.70 -14.67
C ALA A 155 16.78 18.60 -13.45
N SER A 156 16.44 19.24 -12.33
CA SER A 156 17.22 19.24 -11.08
C SER A 156 16.33 18.83 -9.90
N SER A 157 15.53 17.79 -10.07
CA SER A 157 14.62 17.31 -9.04
C SER A 157 15.35 16.99 -7.73
N ARG A 158 14.92 17.65 -6.64
CA ARG A 158 15.43 17.41 -5.30
C ARG A 158 14.27 17.20 -4.34
N PRO A 159 14.40 16.28 -3.37
CA PRO A 159 13.40 16.14 -2.33
C PRO A 159 13.32 17.42 -1.48
N VAL A 160 12.12 17.79 -1.07
CA VAL A 160 11.91 18.93 -0.13
C VAL A 160 12.26 18.55 1.30
N ALA A 161 12.19 17.24 1.62
CA ALA A 161 12.65 16.73 2.90
C ALA A 161 13.10 15.26 2.76
N THR A 162 13.99 14.83 3.65
CA THR A 162 14.50 13.47 3.73
C THR A 162 14.52 12.98 5.18
N CYS A 163 14.32 11.69 5.38
CA CYS A 163 14.50 11.01 6.66
C CYS A 163 15.35 9.76 6.43
N SER A 164 16.43 9.60 7.22
CA SER A 164 17.39 8.52 7.14
C SER A 164 17.49 7.72 8.47
N GLU A 165 16.38 7.57 9.17
CA GLU A 165 16.32 6.80 10.43
C GLU A 165 16.19 5.30 10.22
N PHE A 166 16.32 4.82 8.98
CA PHE A 166 16.16 3.42 8.63
C PHE A 166 17.52 2.76 8.40
N GLU A 167 17.70 1.57 9.00
CA GLU A 167 18.93 0.78 8.83
C GLU A 167 18.93 -0.11 7.59
N ALA A 168 17.75 -0.24 6.92
CA ALA A 168 17.59 -0.97 5.67
C ALA A 168 16.50 -0.33 4.81
N GLY A 169 16.21 -0.92 3.65
CA GLY A 169 15.28 -0.37 2.68
C GLY A 169 13.88 -0.08 3.24
N VAL A 170 13.33 1.06 2.87
CA VAL A 170 11.96 1.48 3.22
C VAL A 170 10.98 0.81 2.26
N THR A 171 10.15 -0.12 2.76
CA THR A 171 9.37 -1.06 1.96
C THR A 171 7.87 -0.81 1.95
N SER A 172 7.35 -0.11 2.94
CA SER A 172 5.91 0.12 3.06
C SER A 172 5.58 1.46 3.70
N MET A 173 4.53 2.10 3.21
CA MET A 173 3.98 3.35 3.75
C MET A 173 2.47 3.27 3.77
N CYS A 174 1.84 3.71 4.85
CA CYS A 174 0.39 3.75 4.94
C CYS A 174 -0.07 4.94 5.79
N TRP A 175 -0.97 5.74 5.24
CA TRP A 175 -1.56 6.87 5.93
C TRP A 175 -2.69 6.45 6.85
N ASN A 176 -2.75 7.06 8.03
CA ASN A 176 -3.92 6.97 8.87
C ASN A 176 -5.01 7.93 8.33
N LYS A 177 -5.97 7.41 7.57
CA LYS A 177 -7.07 8.24 7.03
C LYS A 177 -7.96 8.85 8.11
N GLY A 178 -7.96 8.31 9.35
CA GLY A 178 -8.65 8.87 10.50
C GLY A 178 -7.92 10.07 11.13
N ASP A 179 -6.61 10.19 10.90
CA ASP A 179 -5.77 11.32 11.28
C ASP A 179 -4.65 11.47 10.23
N PRO A 180 -4.92 12.14 9.11
CA PRO A 180 -4.01 12.21 7.96
C PRO A 180 -2.76 13.09 8.20
N SER A 181 -2.53 13.52 9.43
CA SER A 181 -1.23 14.05 9.86
C SER A 181 -0.18 12.97 10.07
N TYR A 182 -0.61 11.69 10.20
CA TYR A 182 0.29 10.58 10.52
C TYR A 182 0.42 9.57 9.39
N ILE A 183 1.66 9.21 9.11
CA ILE A 183 2.04 8.11 8.22
C ILE A 183 2.81 7.05 9.00
N THR A 184 2.42 5.79 8.82
CA THR A 184 3.18 4.65 9.34
C THR A 184 4.06 4.09 8.23
N VAL A 185 5.32 3.88 8.56
CA VAL A 185 6.36 3.43 7.63
C VAL A 185 6.99 2.15 8.15
N GLY A 186 7.10 1.16 7.28
CA GLY A 186 7.79 -0.10 7.53
C GLY A 186 9.07 -0.19 6.73
N SER A 187 10.08 -0.79 7.34
CA SER A 187 11.38 -1.00 6.73
C SER A 187 11.82 -2.46 6.80
N TYR A 188 12.76 -2.81 5.97
CA TYR A 188 13.40 -4.12 5.97
C TYR A 188 14.27 -4.35 7.22
N ASP A 189 14.52 -3.27 8.02
CA ASP A 189 15.20 -3.34 9.33
C ASP A 189 14.33 -3.96 10.44
N GLY A 190 13.07 -4.30 10.13
CA GLY A 190 12.14 -4.93 11.09
C GLY A 190 11.37 -3.93 11.96
N HIS A 191 11.52 -2.65 11.71
CA HIS A 191 10.86 -1.61 12.49
C HIS A 191 9.62 -1.06 11.78
N VAL A 192 8.61 -0.75 12.59
CA VAL A 192 7.43 0.04 12.22
C VAL A 192 7.53 1.39 12.91
N ARG A 193 7.57 2.46 12.13
CA ARG A 193 7.74 3.83 12.63
C ARG A 193 6.54 4.69 12.27
N LEU A 194 6.10 5.50 13.24
CA LEU A 194 5.04 6.49 13.05
C LEU A 194 5.66 7.87 12.88
N PHE A 195 5.32 8.57 11.83
CA PHE A 195 5.77 9.93 11.56
C PHE A 195 4.60 10.90 11.56
N ASP A 196 4.84 12.09 12.10
CA ASP A 196 3.98 13.25 11.92
C ASP A 196 4.51 14.07 10.73
N LYS A 197 3.72 14.20 9.67
CA LYS A 197 4.15 14.91 8.45
C LYS A 197 4.50 16.38 8.67
N ARG A 198 4.02 16.99 9.76
CA ARG A 198 4.26 18.40 10.11
C ARG A 198 5.66 18.61 10.68
N ILE A 199 6.26 17.57 11.25
CA ILE A 199 7.61 17.57 11.84
C ILE A 199 8.47 16.48 11.19
N PHE A 200 8.40 16.39 9.88
CA PHE A 200 9.09 15.38 9.07
C PHE A 200 10.59 15.33 9.39
N GLY A 201 11.11 14.10 9.48
CA GLY A 201 12.55 13.84 9.71
C GLY A 201 12.82 12.93 10.90
N HIS A 202 11.91 12.86 11.89
CA HIS A 202 12.03 11.98 13.05
C HIS A 202 10.74 11.24 13.32
N ALA A 203 10.87 9.96 13.65
CA ALA A 203 9.74 9.14 14.07
C ALA A 203 9.20 9.62 15.42
N VAL A 204 7.89 9.75 15.56
CA VAL A 204 7.23 10.04 16.84
C VAL A 204 7.06 8.77 17.68
N SER A 205 7.11 7.60 17.03
CA SER A 205 7.10 6.29 17.67
C SER A 205 7.84 5.29 16.80
N ASP A 206 8.55 4.37 17.44
CA ASP A 206 9.29 3.29 16.80
C ASP A 206 8.99 1.98 17.53
N TYR A 207 8.74 0.91 16.78
CA TYR A 207 8.45 -0.41 17.29
C TYR A 207 9.26 -1.47 16.54
N ASP A 208 10.14 -2.17 17.25
CA ASP A 208 10.89 -3.33 16.75
C ASP A 208 9.98 -4.56 16.79
N VAL A 209 9.66 -5.13 15.61
CA VAL A 209 8.84 -6.34 15.48
C VAL A 209 9.59 -7.59 15.94
N GLN A 210 10.90 -7.49 16.15
CA GLN A 210 11.82 -8.59 16.48
C GLN A 210 12.02 -9.61 15.36
N ASN A 211 12.93 -10.55 15.56
CA ASN A 211 13.26 -11.64 14.63
C ASN A 211 13.85 -11.18 13.27
N ASN A 212 14.37 -9.97 13.15
CA ASN A 212 14.88 -9.41 11.88
C ASN A 212 13.88 -9.59 10.74
N ALA A 213 12.61 -9.36 11.00
CA ALA A 213 11.52 -9.57 10.06
C ALA A 213 11.17 -8.26 9.36
N GLY A 214 11.63 -8.08 8.15
CA GLY A 214 11.28 -6.92 7.32
C GLY A 214 9.77 -6.70 7.24
N ILE A 215 9.33 -5.45 7.30
CA ILE A 215 7.92 -5.09 7.19
C ILE A 215 7.56 -4.89 5.73
N TRP A 216 6.85 -5.83 5.15
CA TRP A 216 6.58 -5.79 3.71
C TRP A 216 5.30 -5.04 3.34
N ARG A 217 4.26 -5.10 4.17
CA ARG A 217 2.99 -4.39 3.92
C ARG A 217 2.37 -3.89 5.21
N ILE A 218 1.81 -2.69 5.14
CA ILE A 218 1.04 -2.07 6.23
C ILE A 218 -0.33 -1.68 5.70
N LYS A 219 -1.38 -1.96 6.47
CA LYS A 219 -2.75 -1.52 6.20
C LYS A 219 -3.40 -0.99 7.46
N TYR A 220 -4.08 0.15 7.37
CA TYR A 220 -4.96 0.62 8.43
C TYR A 220 -6.34 0.00 8.30
N LYS A 221 -6.95 -0.32 9.44
CA LYS A 221 -8.37 -0.66 9.48
C LYS A 221 -9.19 0.62 9.34
N HIS A 222 -9.85 0.75 8.21
CA HIS A 222 -10.74 1.88 7.96
C HIS A 222 -12.18 1.49 8.27
N ASN A 223 -12.95 2.37 8.93
CA ASN A 223 -14.39 2.18 9.05
C ASN A 223 -15.03 2.24 7.65
N ALA A 224 -15.91 1.27 7.34
CA ALA A 224 -16.63 1.20 6.07
C ALA A 224 -17.42 2.50 5.73
N ASN A 225 -17.80 3.29 6.73
CA ASN A 225 -18.50 4.56 6.57
C ASN A 225 -17.62 5.70 6.04
N TYR A 226 -16.30 5.50 5.94
CA TYR A 226 -15.41 6.55 5.41
C TYR A 226 -15.64 6.82 3.91
N TYR A 227 -16.21 5.86 3.21
CA TYR A 227 -16.42 5.93 1.75
C TYR A 227 -17.83 6.36 1.35
N VAL A 228 -18.80 6.46 2.28
CA VAL A 228 -20.22 6.66 1.92
C VAL A 228 -20.68 8.11 2.08
N ASP A 229 -20.20 8.89 3.05
CA ASP A 229 -20.79 10.19 3.38
C ASP A 229 -19.83 11.37 3.60
N GLY A 230 -18.53 11.20 3.46
CA GLY A 230 -17.54 12.29 3.68
C GLY A 230 -17.53 12.86 5.11
N ALA A 231 -18.33 12.31 6.02
CA ALA A 231 -18.41 12.71 7.40
C ALA A 231 -17.73 11.67 8.30
N ALA A 232 -16.62 12.05 8.91
CA ALA A 232 -15.93 11.24 9.91
C ALA A 232 -16.80 11.01 11.15
N SER A 233 -17.60 9.94 11.16
CA SER A 233 -18.25 9.48 12.38
C SER A 233 -17.21 8.83 13.28
N ALA A 234 -16.91 9.51 14.38
CA ALA A 234 -15.94 9.07 15.35
C ALA A 234 -16.50 7.96 16.25
N THR A 235 -16.40 6.70 15.82
CA THR A 235 -16.57 5.57 16.74
C THR A 235 -15.24 5.24 17.38
N SER A 236 -15.23 5.20 18.70
CA SER A 236 -14.06 5.42 19.58
C SER A 236 -13.10 4.23 19.76
N GLY A 237 -13.10 3.21 18.92
CA GLY A 237 -12.36 1.98 19.25
C GLY A 237 -11.25 1.56 18.28
N THR A 238 -11.27 1.98 17.02
CA THR A 238 -10.43 1.36 15.98
C THR A 238 -9.62 2.34 15.12
N LYS A 239 -9.54 3.61 15.49
CA LYS A 239 -8.93 4.66 14.66
C LYS A 239 -7.46 4.43 14.28
N ASN A 240 -6.73 3.68 15.09
CA ASN A 240 -5.28 3.51 14.97
C ASN A 240 -4.88 2.04 14.84
N GLU A 241 -5.80 1.16 14.43
CA GLU A 241 -5.51 -0.25 14.25
C GLU A 241 -4.85 -0.50 12.90
N LEU A 242 -3.74 -1.25 12.95
CA LEU A 242 -2.86 -1.59 11.84
C LEU A 242 -2.79 -3.10 11.66
N LEU A 243 -2.63 -3.51 10.44
CA LEU A 243 -2.32 -4.88 10.04
C LEU A 243 -1.00 -4.89 9.28
N LEU A 244 -0.08 -5.73 9.67
CA LEU A 244 1.24 -5.86 9.08
C LEU A 244 1.41 -7.24 8.43
N ALA A 245 2.07 -7.28 7.30
CA ALA A 245 2.77 -8.46 6.80
C ALA A 245 4.26 -8.27 7.14
N ALA A 246 4.73 -8.98 8.17
CA ALA A 246 6.06 -8.84 8.73
C ALA A 246 6.92 -10.08 8.42
N MET A 247 7.03 -10.42 7.17
CA MET A 247 7.83 -11.53 6.65
C MET A 247 7.90 -12.75 7.60
N ARG A 248 9.04 -12.99 8.25
CA ARG A 248 9.24 -14.13 9.15
C ARG A 248 8.51 -14.00 10.49
N ALA A 249 8.09 -12.80 10.88
CA ALA A 249 7.29 -12.59 12.08
C ALA A 249 5.79 -12.84 11.87
N GLY A 250 5.37 -13.08 10.62
CA GLY A 250 3.98 -13.40 10.29
C GLY A 250 3.11 -12.16 10.08
N PHE A 251 1.82 -12.31 10.36
CA PHE A 251 0.84 -11.24 10.24
C PHE A 251 0.51 -10.69 11.63
N ILE A 252 0.63 -9.39 11.80
CA ILE A 252 0.50 -8.76 13.11
C ILE A 252 -0.61 -7.74 13.08
N VAL A 253 -1.54 -7.84 14.05
CA VAL A 253 -2.51 -6.80 14.34
C VAL A 253 -1.97 -5.98 15.51
N MET A 254 -1.84 -4.69 15.32
CA MET A 254 -1.37 -3.77 16.33
C MET A 254 -2.18 -2.46 16.31
N ASN A 255 -2.01 -1.65 17.32
CA ASN A 255 -2.50 -0.27 17.33
C ASN A 255 -1.48 0.64 17.99
N TYR A 256 -1.72 1.94 17.95
CA TYR A 256 -1.05 2.89 18.83
C TYR A 256 -2.08 3.69 19.66
N ASP A 257 -1.67 4.02 20.86
CA ASP A 257 -2.50 4.73 21.83
C ASP A 257 -2.50 6.27 21.61
N ALA A 258 -3.11 7.01 22.54
CA ALA A 258 -3.16 8.47 22.50
C ALA A 258 -1.76 9.11 22.64
N ASP A 259 -0.84 8.45 23.31
CA ASP A 259 0.55 8.86 23.48
C ASP A 259 1.43 8.44 22.27
N ARG A 260 0.80 7.90 21.21
CA ARG A 260 1.45 7.38 19.98
C ARG A 260 2.34 6.16 20.21
N ARG A 261 2.18 5.42 21.31
CA ARG A 261 2.92 4.19 21.56
C ARG A 261 2.27 3.01 20.88
N PHE A 262 3.06 2.27 20.12
CA PHE A 262 2.60 1.03 19.50
C PHE A 262 2.35 -0.06 20.53
N ASN A 263 1.27 -0.81 20.33
CA ASN A 263 0.88 -1.97 21.10
C ASN A 263 0.51 -3.11 20.16
N GLU A 264 1.28 -4.21 20.23
CA GLU A 264 0.92 -5.45 19.54
C GLU A 264 -0.31 -6.09 20.20
N ARG A 265 -1.20 -6.63 19.38
CA ARG A 265 -2.47 -7.24 19.85
C ARG A 265 -2.53 -8.71 19.52
N VAL A 266 -2.32 -9.07 18.27
CA VAL A 266 -2.47 -10.43 17.78
C VAL A 266 -1.37 -10.71 16.76
N VAL A 267 -0.74 -11.87 16.87
CA VAL A 267 0.19 -12.40 15.86
C VAL A 267 -0.40 -13.67 15.28
N TYR A 268 -0.55 -13.69 13.96
CA TYR A 268 -0.89 -14.88 13.23
C TYR A 268 0.32 -15.41 12.49
N LEU A 269 0.80 -16.57 12.95
CA LEU A 269 1.88 -17.33 12.30
C LEU A 269 1.27 -18.52 11.57
N GLU A 270 1.57 -18.65 10.30
CA GLU A 270 1.24 -19.84 9.56
C GLU A 270 2.08 -21.02 10.06
N GLN A 271 1.43 -22.09 10.56
CA GLN A 271 2.13 -23.23 11.11
C GLN A 271 2.79 -24.08 10.02
N GLY A 272 4.04 -24.46 10.23
CA GLY A 272 4.73 -25.50 9.46
C GLY A 272 5.33 -25.03 8.13
N THR A 273 5.43 -23.74 7.88
CA THR A 273 6.04 -23.22 6.65
C THR A 273 7.19 -22.24 6.96
N GLU A 274 8.22 -22.30 6.13
CA GLU A 274 9.28 -21.28 6.08
C GLU A 274 8.85 -20.08 5.21
N SER A 275 7.56 -19.96 4.89
CA SER A 275 7.05 -18.94 4.00
C SER A 275 7.03 -17.57 4.66
N LEU A 276 7.16 -16.53 3.83
CA LEU A 276 7.15 -15.15 4.29
C LEU A 276 5.73 -14.58 4.23
N ALA A 277 5.30 -13.88 5.29
CA ALA A 277 4.10 -13.06 5.26
C ALA A 277 4.31 -11.89 4.29
N TYR A 278 3.56 -11.87 3.20
CA TYR A 278 3.83 -10.99 2.07
C TYR A 278 2.71 -10.00 1.79
N GLY A 279 1.49 -10.47 1.58
CA GLY A 279 0.32 -9.66 1.31
C GLY A 279 -0.71 -9.76 2.41
N VAL A 280 -1.32 -8.63 2.75
CA VAL A 280 -2.36 -8.57 3.78
C VAL A 280 -3.31 -7.42 3.48
N ASP A 281 -4.62 -7.66 3.70
CA ASP A 281 -5.63 -6.60 3.67
C ASP A 281 -6.85 -6.97 4.50
N TYR A 282 -7.66 -5.97 4.85
CA TYR A 282 -8.93 -6.17 5.54
C TYR A 282 -10.05 -6.45 4.55
N VAL A 283 -10.92 -7.40 4.92
CA VAL A 283 -12.18 -7.66 4.23
C VAL A 283 -13.33 -7.24 5.13
N TYR A 284 -14.11 -6.28 4.69
CA TYR A 284 -15.24 -5.78 5.46
C TYR A 284 -16.52 -6.50 5.07
N LYS A 285 -17.21 -7.08 6.06
CA LYS A 285 -18.57 -7.60 5.87
C LYS A 285 -19.56 -6.47 6.12
N LYS A 286 -20.41 -6.16 5.16
CA LYS A 286 -21.55 -5.26 5.35
C LYS A 286 -22.54 -5.93 6.31
N GLY A 287 -22.50 -5.57 7.60
CA GLY A 287 -23.39 -6.10 8.65
C GLY A 287 -24.48 -5.11 9.02
N SER A 288 -25.57 -5.63 9.57
CA SER A 288 -26.69 -4.85 10.09
C SER A 288 -26.41 -4.12 11.41
N ASP A 289 -25.30 -4.45 12.08
CA ASP A 289 -24.85 -3.79 13.33
C ASP A 289 -23.55 -3.05 13.07
N VAL A 290 -23.64 -1.74 13.01
CA VAL A 290 -22.52 -0.81 12.75
C VAL A 290 -21.44 -0.87 13.85
N ASP A 291 -21.79 -1.35 15.03
CA ASP A 291 -20.91 -1.42 16.22
C ASP A 291 -20.08 -2.72 16.29
N ARG A 292 -20.35 -3.72 15.45
CA ARG A 292 -19.59 -4.97 15.35
C ARG A 292 -19.11 -5.20 13.92
N LEU A 293 -18.14 -4.40 13.50
CA LEU A 293 -17.34 -4.73 12.31
C LEU A 293 -16.42 -5.92 12.67
N GLU A 294 -16.95 -7.12 12.61
CA GLU A 294 -16.15 -8.33 12.54
C GLU A 294 -15.38 -8.26 11.21
N GLY A 295 -14.14 -7.76 11.27
CA GLY A 295 -13.25 -7.71 10.14
C GLY A 295 -12.65 -9.09 9.89
N TYR A 296 -12.77 -9.58 8.66
CA TYR A 296 -11.91 -10.65 8.19
C TYR A 296 -10.62 -10.08 7.64
N VAL A 297 -9.54 -10.81 7.80
CA VAL A 297 -8.24 -10.52 7.21
C VAL A 297 -7.99 -11.51 6.09
N GLY A 298 -7.68 -11.00 4.92
CA GLY A 298 -7.07 -11.77 3.86
C GLY A 298 -5.56 -11.64 3.95
N SER A 299 -4.83 -12.75 3.99
CA SER A 299 -3.39 -12.77 4.01
C SER A 299 -2.84 -13.79 3.02
N CYS A 300 -1.68 -13.50 2.44
CA CYS A 300 -0.99 -14.42 1.55
C CYS A 300 0.49 -14.50 1.86
N SER A 301 1.02 -15.70 1.73
CA SER A 301 2.42 -16.02 1.92
C SER A 301 3.12 -16.29 0.60
N PHE A 302 4.44 -16.01 0.55
CA PHE A 302 5.18 -15.93 -0.69
C PHE A 302 5.54 -17.30 -1.29
N TYR A 303 6.21 -18.18 -0.52
CA TYR A 303 6.77 -19.42 -1.10
C TYR A 303 5.78 -20.57 -1.22
N ASN A 304 4.79 -20.64 -0.37
CA ASN A 304 3.79 -21.70 -0.39
C ASN A 304 2.52 -21.36 -1.18
N HIS A 305 2.43 -20.12 -1.68
CA HIS A 305 1.30 -19.64 -2.49
C HIS A 305 -0.07 -19.84 -1.82
N LEU A 306 -0.13 -19.71 -0.50
CA LEU A 306 -1.36 -19.84 0.26
C LEU A 306 -2.00 -18.48 0.51
N MET A 307 -3.31 -18.45 0.40
CA MET A 307 -4.14 -17.34 0.86
C MET A 307 -5.00 -17.83 2.02
N HIS A 308 -4.93 -17.13 3.12
CA HIS A 308 -5.73 -17.38 4.31
C HIS A 308 -6.76 -16.28 4.49
N VAL A 309 -7.96 -16.68 4.92
CA VAL A 309 -8.99 -15.75 5.42
C VAL A 309 -9.22 -16.09 6.88
N TRP A 310 -9.00 -15.15 7.75
CA TRP A 310 -9.10 -15.33 9.19
C TRP A 310 -9.71 -14.09 9.85
N SER A 311 -10.21 -14.28 11.06
CA SER A 311 -10.69 -13.20 11.92
C SER A 311 -9.97 -13.28 13.27
N TYR A 312 -10.00 -12.21 14.01
CA TYR A 312 -9.42 -12.14 15.34
C TYR A 312 -10.40 -11.50 16.30
N ASP A 313 -10.33 -11.98 17.55
CA ASP A 313 -11.06 -11.37 18.66
C ASP A 313 -10.13 -10.41 19.41
N TYR A 314 -10.51 -9.15 19.41
CA TYR A 314 -9.73 -8.08 20.02
C TYR A 314 -9.61 -8.23 21.55
N HIS A 315 -10.59 -8.82 22.21
CA HIS A 315 -10.62 -8.97 23.67
C HIS A 315 -9.86 -10.21 24.15
N SER A 316 -9.96 -11.33 23.43
CA SER A 316 -9.29 -12.59 23.79
C SER A 316 -7.89 -12.71 23.19
N CYS A 317 -7.47 -11.79 22.33
CA CYS A 317 -6.23 -11.87 21.53
C CYS A 317 -6.10 -13.20 20.78
N SER A 318 -7.21 -13.76 20.32
CA SER A 318 -7.27 -15.05 19.65
C SER A 318 -7.57 -14.91 18.15
N VAL A 319 -7.00 -15.81 17.37
CA VAL A 319 -7.23 -15.89 15.92
C VAL A 319 -8.17 -17.05 15.62
N CYS A 320 -9.17 -16.80 14.79
CA CYS A 320 -10.04 -17.81 14.23
C CYS A 320 -9.80 -17.94 12.73
N LEU A 321 -9.21 -19.05 12.28
CA LEU A 321 -8.99 -19.33 10.87
C LEU A 321 -10.32 -19.74 10.22
N SER A 322 -10.78 -18.99 9.23
CA SER A 322 -12.05 -19.25 8.54
C SER A 322 -11.88 -20.12 7.30
N THR A 323 -10.85 -19.90 6.50
CA THR A 323 -10.65 -20.61 5.24
C THR A 323 -9.19 -20.52 4.78
N VAL A 324 -8.69 -21.60 4.19
CA VAL A 324 -7.41 -21.65 3.47
C VAL A 324 -7.72 -21.84 1.99
N LEU A 325 -7.22 -20.96 1.15
CA LEU A 325 -7.32 -21.04 -0.30
C LEU A 325 -5.93 -21.32 -0.87
N PHE A 326 -5.83 -22.32 -1.75
CA PHE A 326 -4.60 -22.58 -2.50
C PHE A 326 -4.64 -21.78 -3.80
N ALA A 327 -3.62 -20.99 -4.07
CA ALA A 327 -3.42 -20.49 -5.42
C ALA A 327 -2.97 -21.67 -6.30
N GLN A 328 -3.78 -22.09 -7.26
CA GLN A 328 -3.33 -23.06 -8.25
C GLN A 328 -2.19 -22.43 -9.07
N HIS A 329 -1.10 -23.17 -9.22
CA HIS A 329 -0.02 -22.78 -10.12
C HIS A 329 -0.58 -22.53 -11.52
N CYS A 330 -0.52 -21.31 -11.99
CA CYS A 330 -0.40 -21.08 -13.43
C CYS A 330 1.02 -21.52 -13.82
N GLN A 331 1.10 -22.64 -14.53
CA GLN A 331 2.33 -23.09 -15.20
C GLN A 331 2.63 -22.16 -16.38
#